data_00a59e15cb96d561931a108b430144ca
#
_entry.id   00a59e15cb96d561931a108b430144ca
#
_cell.length_a   1.000
_cell.length_b   1.000
_cell.length_c   1.000
_cell.angle_alpha   90.00
_cell.angle_beta   90.00
_cell.angle_gamma   90.00
#
_symmetry.space_group_name_H-M   'P 1'
#
loop_
_entity.id
_entity.type
_entity.pdbx_description
1 polymer ?
#
loop_
_entity_poly.entity_id
_entity_poly.type
_entity_poly.pdbx_seq_one_letter_code
_entity_poly.pdbx_strand_id
1 'polypeptide(L)'
;MELTPREKDKLLLFTAALLAERRKARGVKLNYPESIAYISAEIMEGARDGKTVAELMSYGATLLTREDVMDGIAEMVHEVQVEATFPDGTKLVTVHNPIV
;
A
#
# COMPACT_ATOMS: atom_id res chain seq x y z
N MET A 1 -4.43 20.32 17.26
CA MET A 1 -4.32 20.16 15.81
C MET A 1 -5.58 19.50 15.28
N GLU A 2 -6.17 20.08 14.25
CA GLU A 2 -7.34 19.50 13.63
C GLU A 2 -6.98 18.91 12.28
N LEU A 3 -7.32 17.66 12.11
CA LEU A 3 -7.09 16.93 10.87
C LEU A 3 -8.40 16.77 10.10
N THR A 4 -8.32 16.89 8.78
CA THR A 4 -9.48 16.58 7.93
C THR A 4 -9.79 15.08 8.00
N PRO A 5 -11.02 14.65 7.66
CA PRO A 5 -11.34 13.22 7.59
C PRO A 5 -10.38 12.45 6.68
N ARG A 6 -9.99 13.03 5.55
CA ARG A 6 -9.04 12.43 4.62
C ARG A 6 -7.66 12.22 5.26
N GLU A 7 -7.19 13.21 6.01
CA GLU A 7 -5.92 13.10 6.72
C GLU A 7 -5.97 12.01 7.80
N LYS A 8 -7.08 11.92 8.52
CA LYS A 8 -7.29 10.86 9.52
C LYS A 8 -7.27 9.49 8.88
N ASP A 9 -7.94 9.32 7.75
CA ASP A 9 -7.98 8.05 7.03
C ASP A 9 -6.59 7.63 6.58
N LYS A 10 -5.79 8.56 6.07
CA LYS A 10 -4.41 8.26 5.66
C LYS A 10 -3.52 7.89 6.84
N LEU A 11 -3.70 8.53 7.99
CA LEU A 11 -2.95 8.19 9.20
C LEU A 11 -3.33 6.81 9.71
N LEU A 12 -4.62 6.45 9.68
CA LEU A 12 -5.08 5.12 10.06
C LEU A 12 -4.52 4.06 9.12
N LEU A 13 -4.53 4.33 7.84
CA LEU A 13 -3.96 3.45 6.83
C LEU A 13 -2.47 3.23 7.09
N PHE A 14 -1.75 4.29 7.36
CA PHE A 14 -0.31 4.23 7.66
C PHE A 14 -0.04 3.44 8.93
N THR A 15 -0.84 3.63 9.97
CA THR A 15 -0.73 2.86 11.22
C THR A 15 -0.96 1.37 10.96
N ALA A 16 -1.98 1.04 10.17
CA ALA A 16 -2.24 -0.34 9.78
C ALA A 16 -1.06 -0.94 9.00
N ALA A 17 -0.43 -0.14 8.14
CA ALA A 17 0.74 -0.56 7.37
C ALA A 17 1.95 -0.82 8.27
N LEU A 18 2.17 -0.01 9.29
CA LEU A 18 3.25 -0.23 10.26
C LEU A 18 3.06 -1.55 11.00
N LEU A 19 1.82 -1.84 11.39
CA LEU A 19 1.49 -3.10 12.03
C LEU A 19 1.75 -4.29 11.08
N ALA A 20 1.33 -4.15 9.82
CA ALA A 20 1.57 -5.17 8.81
C ALA A 20 3.07 -5.40 8.59
N GLU A 21 3.84 -4.33 8.52
CA GLU A 21 5.30 -4.40 8.37
C GLU A 21 5.95 -5.18 9.51
N ARG A 22 5.55 -4.92 10.75
CA ARG A 22 6.05 -5.64 11.91
C ARG A 22 5.71 -7.11 11.88
N ARG A 23 4.50 -7.44 11.43
CA ARG A 23 4.05 -8.84 11.30
C ARG A 23 4.82 -9.55 10.20
N LYS A 24 4.96 -8.90 9.04
CA LYS A 24 5.73 -9.43 7.92
C LYS A 24 7.18 -9.72 8.34
N ALA A 25 7.80 -8.81 9.09
CA ALA A 25 9.18 -8.97 9.54
C ALA A 25 9.37 -10.18 10.46
N ARG A 26 8.31 -10.61 11.17
CA ARG A 26 8.33 -11.81 12.02
C ARG A 26 7.95 -13.08 11.26
N GLY A 27 7.73 -13.00 9.97
CA GLY A 27 7.28 -14.14 9.16
C GLY A 27 5.80 -14.46 9.31
N VAL A 28 5.00 -13.57 9.91
CA VAL A 28 3.56 -13.73 10.02
C VAL A 28 2.93 -13.39 8.67
N LYS A 29 2.10 -14.27 8.15
CA LYS A 29 1.45 -14.06 6.87
C LYS A 29 0.36 -13.01 7.00
N LEU A 30 0.34 -12.05 6.05
CA LEU A 30 -0.58 -10.93 6.09
C LEU A 30 -1.97 -11.34 5.62
N ASN A 31 -3.00 -10.76 6.24
CA ASN A 31 -4.38 -10.90 5.81
C ASN A 31 -4.71 -9.84 4.74
N TYR A 32 -5.97 -9.79 4.30
CA TYR A 32 -6.39 -8.87 3.24
C TYR A 32 -6.18 -7.40 3.62
N PRO A 33 -6.74 -6.88 4.73
CA PRO A 33 -6.54 -5.47 5.06
C PRO A 33 -5.08 -5.09 5.33
N GLU A 34 -4.31 -5.99 5.90
CA GLU A 34 -2.88 -5.75 6.12
C GLU A 34 -2.13 -5.62 4.80
N SER A 35 -2.45 -6.47 3.84
CA SER A 35 -1.83 -6.45 2.51
C SER A 35 -2.14 -5.15 1.77
N ILE A 36 -3.42 -4.73 1.79
CA ILE A 36 -3.85 -3.48 1.16
C ILE A 36 -3.15 -2.29 1.82
N ALA A 37 -3.12 -2.24 3.15
CA ALA A 37 -2.51 -1.15 3.88
C ALA A 37 -1.01 -1.04 3.60
N TYR A 38 -0.32 -2.17 3.59
CA TYR A 38 1.12 -2.21 3.33
C TYR A 38 1.45 -1.63 1.95
N ILE A 39 0.78 -2.13 0.92
CA ILE A 39 1.01 -1.66 -0.45
C ILE A 39 0.67 -0.18 -0.58
N SER A 40 -0.49 0.23 -0.05
CA SER A 40 -0.96 1.62 -0.15
C SER A 40 0.00 2.61 0.50
N ALA A 41 0.51 2.29 1.70
CA ALA A 41 1.44 3.16 2.40
C ALA A 41 2.76 3.31 1.66
N GLU A 42 3.27 2.21 1.09
CA GLU A 42 4.50 2.26 0.30
C GLU A 42 4.33 3.11 -0.96
N ILE A 43 3.16 3.07 -1.60
CA ILE A 43 2.85 3.93 -2.74
C ILE A 43 2.82 5.39 -2.32
N MET A 44 2.15 5.71 -1.20
CA MET A 44 2.08 7.09 -0.70
C MET A 44 3.46 7.64 -0.37
N GLU A 45 4.31 6.84 0.27
CA GLU A 45 5.67 7.26 0.61
C GLU A 45 6.54 7.40 -0.64
N GLY A 46 6.37 6.51 -1.62
CA GLY A 46 7.07 6.61 -2.90
C GLY A 46 6.73 7.90 -3.64
N ALA A 47 5.47 8.33 -3.61
CA ALA A 47 5.05 9.60 -4.19
C ALA A 47 5.72 10.78 -3.47
N ARG A 48 5.81 10.70 -2.15
CA ARG A 48 6.48 11.72 -1.33
C ARG A 48 7.97 11.79 -1.64
N ASP A 49 8.58 10.65 -1.97
CA ASP A 49 9.99 10.57 -2.34
C ASP A 49 10.27 11.05 -3.76
N GLY A 50 9.25 11.39 -4.52
CA GLY A 50 9.39 11.93 -5.86
C GLY A 50 9.28 10.93 -7.00
N LYS A 51 8.84 9.70 -6.73
CA LYS A 51 8.60 8.71 -7.79
C LYS A 51 7.37 9.10 -8.62
N THR A 52 7.40 8.71 -9.89
CA THR A 52 6.27 8.96 -10.80
C THR A 52 5.16 7.92 -10.61
N VAL A 53 3.97 8.21 -11.14
CA VAL A 53 2.86 7.26 -11.15
C VAL A 53 3.29 5.94 -11.80
N ALA A 54 3.95 6.01 -12.96
CA ALA A 54 4.39 4.82 -13.68
C ALA A 54 5.39 3.99 -12.86
N GLU A 55 6.34 4.64 -12.21
CA GLU A 55 7.29 3.97 -11.33
C GLU A 55 6.60 3.26 -10.17
N LEU A 56 5.60 3.92 -9.58
CA LEU A 56 4.87 3.36 -8.44
C LEU A 56 3.97 2.21 -8.83
N MET A 57 3.40 2.23 -10.04
CA MET A 57 2.63 1.10 -10.56
C MET A 57 3.49 -0.16 -10.67
N SER A 58 4.71 -0.01 -11.12
CA SER A 58 5.67 -1.13 -11.19
C SER A 58 6.15 -1.54 -9.81
N TYR A 59 6.51 -0.57 -8.98
CA TYR A 59 7.01 -0.80 -7.62
C TYR A 59 5.98 -1.54 -6.76
N GLY A 60 4.71 -1.14 -6.86
CA GLY A 60 3.64 -1.75 -6.07
C GLY A 60 3.46 -3.25 -6.31
N ALA A 61 3.87 -3.74 -7.48
CA ALA A 61 3.79 -5.16 -7.80
C ALA A 61 5.01 -5.96 -7.33
N THR A 62 5.94 -5.33 -6.63
CA THR A 62 7.16 -5.97 -6.10
C THR A 62 7.18 -6.09 -4.59
N LEU A 63 6.18 -5.55 -3.90
CA LEU A 63 6.20 -5.38 -2.45
C LEU A 63 5.86 -6.65 -1.67
N LEU A 64 4.90 -7.42 -2.16
CA LEU A 64 4.45 -8.65 -1.50
C LEU A 64 4.46 -9.81 -2.49
N THR A 65 4.91 -10.96 -2.01
CA THR A 65 4.82 -12.21 -2.75
C THR A 65 3.71 -13.08 -2.15
N ARG A 66 3.35 -14.18 -2.83
CA ARG A 66 2.37 -15.14 -2.30
C ARG A 66 2.79 -15.70 -0.95
N GLU A 67 4.08 -15.79 -0.70
CA GLU A 67 4.60 -16.33 0.57
C GLU A 67 4.42 -15.36 1.73
N ASP A 68 4.26 -14.07 1.44
CA ASP A 68 4.10 -13.03 2.47
C ASP A 68 2.67 -12.95 2.99
N VAL A 69 1.71 -13.57 2.32
CA VAL A 69 0.28 -13.41 2.60
C VAL A 69 -0.39 -14.76 2.87
N MET A 70 -1.55 -14.72 3.52
CA MET A 70 -2.35 -15.90 3.76
C MET A 70 -2.88 -16.48 2.46
N ASP A 71 -3.26 -17.77 2.48
CA ASP A 71 -3.81 -18.44 1.32
C ASP A 71 -5.03 -17.69 0.79
N GLY A 72 -5.09 -17.53 -0.52
CA GLY A 72 -6.21 -16.89 -1.21
C GLY A 72 -6.10 -15.37 -1.30
N ILE A 73 -5.21 -14.74 -0.55
CA ILE A 73 -5.09 -13.27 -0.56
C ILE A 73 -4.59 -12.76 -1.92
N ALA A 74 -3.61 -13.44 -2.51
CA ALA A 74 -3.09 -13.01 -3.81
C ALA A 74 -4.19 -12.96 -4.87
N GLU A 75 -5.11 -13.90 -4.85
CA GLU A 75 -6.23 -13.96 -5.78
C GLU A 75 -7.33 -12.96 -5.45
N MET A 76 -7.48 -12.58 -4.17
CA MET A 76 -8.47 -11.59 -3.74
C MET A 76 -8.07 -10.15 -4.10
N VAL A 77 -6.77 -9.87 -4.16
CA VAL A 77 -6.27 -8.53 -4.43
C VAL A 77 -6.04 -8.38 -5.93
N HIS A 78 -7.10 -8.02 -6.66
CA HIS A 78 -7.02 -7.80 -8.11
C HIS A 78 -6.30 -6.50 -8.43
N GLU A 79 -6.52 -5.48 -7.61
CA GLU A 79 -5.85 -4.20 -7.75
C GLU A 79 -5.86 -3.45 -6.42
N VAL A 80 -4.93 -2.54 -6.29
CA VAL A 80 -4.89 -1.58 -5.19
C VAL A 80 -4.94 -0.19 -5.80
N GLN A 81 -5.91 0.61 -5.37
CA GLN A 81 -6.03 2.00 -5.78
C GLN A 81 -5.76 2.89 -4.58
N VAL A 82 -4.85 3.81 -4.73
CA VAL A 82 -4.50 4.73 -3.65
C VAL A 82 -4.30 6.13 -4.21
N GLU A 83 -4.88 7.10 -3.52
CA GLU A 83 -4.69 8.50 -3.82
C GLU A 83 -3.43 8.98 -3.11
N ALA A 84 -2.47 9.47 -3.86
CA ALA A 84 -1.19 9.92 -3.32
C ALA A 84 -0.90 11.34 -3.75
N THR A 85 -0.15 12.06 -2.92
CA THR A 85 0.22 13.44 -3.20
C THR A 85 1.63 13.49 -3.80
N PHE A 86 1.68 13.91 -5.05
CA PHE A 86 2.92 14.10 -5.81
C PHE A 86 3.32 15.59 -5.78
N PRO A 87 4.55 15.92 -6.18
CA PRO A 87 4.97 17.33 -6.23
C PRO A 87 4.04 18.24 -7.03
N ASP A 88 3.39 17.72 -8.06
CA ASP A 88 2.49 18.47 -8.95
C ASP A 88 1.00 18.22 -8.64
N GLY A 89 0.68 17.63 -7.52
CA GLY A 89 -0.70 17.47 -7.07
C GLY A 89 -1.08 16.04 -6.71
N THR A 90 -2.34 15.87 -6.33
CA THR A 90 -2.89 14.58 -5.93
C THR A 90 -3.30 13.77 -7.15
N LYS A 91 -2.89 12.51 -7.20
CA LYS A 91 -3.20 11.61 -8.31
C LYS A 91 -3.58 10.23 -7.77
N LEU A 92 -4.40 9.52 -8.52
CA LEU A 92 -4.73 8.13 -8.22
C LEU A 92 -3.68 7.20 -8.84
N VAL A 93 -3.17 6.29 -8.02
CA VAL A 93 -2.26 5.24 -8.48
C VAL A 93 -3.00 3.91 -8.39
N THR A 94 -3.06 3.18 -9.49
CA THR A 94 -3.67 1.85 -9.53
C THR A 94 -2.58 0.82 -9.81
N VAL A 95 -2.45 -0.15 -8.89
CA VAL A 95 -1.53 -1.27 -9.07
C VAL A 95 -2.35 -2.51 -9.37
N HIS A 96 -2.16 -3.08 -10.55
CA HIS A 96 -2.90 -4.27 -10.99
C HIS A 96 -2.17 -5.55 -10.56
N ASN A 97 -2.94 -6.50 -10.02
CA ASN A 97 -2.44 -7.83 -9.62
C ASN A 97 -1.12 -7.72 -8.83
N PRO A 98 -1.11 -7.00 -7.71
CA PRO A 98 0.14 -6.65 -7.04
C PRO A 98 0.86 -7.82 -6.37
N ILE A 99 0.17 -8.93 -6.12
CA ILE A 99 0.76 -10.08 -5.41
C ILE A 99 0.83 -11.27 -6.36
N VAL A 100 2.04 -11.62 -6.75
CA VAL A 100 2.29 -12.70 -7.71
C VAL A 100 3.18 -13.79 -7.14
#